data_798af6d5c1ef8412c5fd6e75313da0fd
#
_entry.id   798af6d5c1ef8412c5fd6e75313da0fd
#
_cell.length_a   1.000
_cell.length_b   1.000
_cell.length_c   1.000
_cell.angle_alpha   90.00
_cell.angle_beta   90.00
_cell.angle_gamma   90.00
#
_symmetry.space_group_name_H-M   'P 1'
#
loop_
_entity.id
_entity.type
_entity.pdbx_description
1 polymer ?
#
loop_
_entity_poly.entity_id
_entity_poly.type
_entity_poly.pdbx_seq_one_letter_code
_entity_poly.pdbx_strand_id
1 'polypeptide(L)'
;MADDLSRPWDSVAAVRDWLAKAGLPVPEYPTMDIAPDAREMACALIEEEAAEFRAAVESSDLVEIADAVADLVWVVLEAAITFGIPIEPVFAEIRRSNLTKVETDEPVVNAVGKIVKGPNFSPPDLLPILAAHARTSEDVADWLRRRRD
;
A
#
# COMPACT_ATOMS: atom_id res chain seq x y z
N MET A 1 -22.88 -4.59 16.97
CA MET A 1 -21.65 -5.25 17.45
C MET A 1 -20.52 -4.42 16.84
N ALA A 2 -19.78 -3.70 17.66
CA ALA A 2 -18.62 -2.96 17.14
C ALA A 2 -17.60 -4.01 16.70
N ASP A 3 -17.23 -4.03 15.41
CA ASP A 3 -16.13 -4.85 14.94
C ASP A 3 -14.87 -4.45 15.72
N ASP A 4 -14.22 -5.43 16.33
CA ASP A 4 -12.97 -5.22 17.04
C ASP A 4 -11.84 -5.02 16.00
N LEU A 5 -11.67 -3.78 15.56
CA LEU A 5 -10.57 -3.39 14.67
C LEU A 5 -9.24 -3.27 15.44
N SER A 6 -9.04 -4.07 16.49
CA SER A 6 -7.83 -4.06 17.32
C SER A 6 -6.57 -4.55 16.58
N ARG A 7 -6.73 -5.18 15.40
CA ARG A 7 -5.63 -5.64 14.57
C ARG A 7 -5.48 -4.73 13.35
N PRO A 8 -4.25 -4.33 12.98
CA PRO A 8 -4.02 -3.47 11.82
C PRO A 8 -4.62 -4.00 10.51
N TRP A 9 -4.75 -5.32 10.38
CA TRP A 9 -5.23 -5.98 9.16
C TRP A 9 -6.75 -6.23 9.14
N ASP A 10 -7.45 -6.00 10.23
CA ASP A 10 -8.91 -6.00 10.25
C ASP A 10 -9.46 -4.89 9.34
N SER A 11 -8.69 -3.81 9.16
CA SER A 11 -8.98 -2.75 8.18
C SER A 11 -8.98 -3.24 6.73
N VAL A 12 -8.08 -4.16 6.36
CA VAL A 12 -8.08 -4.77 5.01
C VAL A 12 -9.37 -5.55 4.76
N ALA A 13 -9.81 -6.33 5.75
CA ALA A 13 -11.07 -7.08 5.66
C ALA A 13 -12.28 -6.15 5.54
N ALA A 14 -12.29 -5.05 6.30
CA ALA A 14 -13.36 -4.05 6.26
C ALA A 14 -13.47 -3.36 4.90
N VAL A 15 -12.34 -2.93 4.32
CA VAL A 15 -12.30 -2.32 2.99
C VAL A 15 -12.70 -3.32 1.90
N ARG A 16 -12.24 -4.57 2.00
CA ARG A 16 -12.61 -5.66 1.08
C ARG A 16 -14.12 -5.92 1.08
N ASP A 17 -14.74 -5.99 2.27
CA ASP A 17 -16.18 -6.19 2.42
C ASP A 17 -16.97 -5.01 1.85
N TRP A 18 -16.49 -3.79 2.07
CA TRP A 18 -17.09 -2.59 1.51
C TRP A 18 -17.05 -2.59 -0.02
N LEU A 19 -15.88 -2.88 -0.64
CA LEU A 19 -15.74 -2.99 -2.10
C LEU A 19 -16.69 -4.03 -2.68
N ALA A 20 -16.77 -5.22 -2.05
CA ALA A 20 -17.67 -6.28 -2.49
C ALA A 20 -19.14 -5.85 -2.42
N LYS A 21 -19.55 -5.15 -1.37
CA LYS A 21 -20.91 -4.60 -1.22
C LYS A 21 -21.20 -3.49 -2.24
N ALA A 22 -20.18 -2.71 -2.62
CA ALA A 22 -20.28 -1.70 -3.67
C ALA A 22 -20.31 -2.31 -5.09
N GLY A 23 -20.12 -3.61 -5.23
CA GLY A 23 -20.07 -4.30 -6.54
C GLY A 23 -18.78 -4.03 -7.32
N LEU A 24 -17.72 -3.61 -6.62
CA LEU A 24 -16.41 -3.33 -7.21
C LEU A 24 -15.56 -4.60 -7.26
N PRO A 25 -14.60 -4.69 -8.21
CA PRO A 25 -13.73 -5.87 -8.32
C PRO A 25 -12.87 -6.10 -7.08
N VAL A 26 -12.86 -7.35 -6.61
CA VAL A 26 -12.03 -7.80 -5.48
C VAL A 26 -11.26 -9.04 -5.92
N PRO A 27 -10.20 -8.92 -6.71
CA PRO A 27 -9.40 -10.04 -7.17
C PRO A 27 -8.83 -10.86 -6.01
N GLU A 28 -8.76 -12.19 -6.19
CA GLU A 28 -8.18 -13.11 -5.21
C GLU A 28 -6.66 -13.28 -5.37
N TYR A 29 -6.10 -12.76 -6.45
CA TYR A 29 -4.66 -12.87 -6.81
C TYR A 29 -4.15 -11.56 -7.41
N PRO A 30 -2.85 -11.28 -7.31
CA PRO A 30 -2.24 -10.11 -7.91
C PRO A 30 -2.43 -10.08 -9.42
N THR A 31 -2.93 -8.97 -9.93
CA THR A 31 -3.23 -8.84 -11.36
C THR A 31 -3.11 -7.41 -11.86
N MET A 32 -2.74 -7.28 -13.14
CA MET A 32 -2.88 -6.05 -13.92
C MET A 32 -4.08 -6.12 -14.88
N ASP A 33 -4.79 -7.25 -14.90
CA ASP A 33 -6.00 -7.45 -15.71
C ASP A 33 -7.21 -6.87 -14.96
N ILE A 34 -7.22 -5.56 -14.85
CA ILE A 34 -8.31 -4.74 -14.31
C ILE A 34 -8.67 -3.65 -15.32
N ALA A 35 -9.93 -3.24 -15.32
CA ALA A 35 -10.43 -2.22 -16.22
C ALA A 35 -9.62 -0.92 -16.16
N PRO A 36 -9.36 -0.24 -17.29
CA PRO A 36 -8.58 1.00 -17.30
C PRO A 36 -9.14 2.10 -16.39
N ASP A 37 -10.45 2.24 -16.32
CA ASP A 37 -11.15 3.19 -15.45
C ASP A 37 -10.97 2.86 -13.96
N ALA A 38 -10.91 1.59 -13.58
CA ALA A 38 -10.61 1.20 -12.20
C ALA A 38 -9.16 1.51 -11.81
N ARG A 39 -8.21 1.43 -12.74
CA ARG A 39 -6.82 1.86 -12.50
C ARG A 39 -6.73 3.36 -12.30
N GLU A 40 -7.38 4.10 -13.18
CA GLU A 40 -7.43 5.56 -13.11
C GLU A 40 -8.10 6.02 -11.81
N MET A 41 -9.20 5.39 -11.43
CA MET A 41 -9.90 5.67 -10.18
C MET A 41 -8.99 5.46 -8.96
N ALA A 42 -8.24 4.36 -8.91
CA ALA A 42 -7.31 4.10 -7.81
C ALA A 42 -6.23 5.19 -7.68
N CYS A 43 -5.73 5.72 -8.80
CA CYS A 43 -4.79 6.84 -8.79
C CYS A 43 -5.48 8.13 -8.33
N ALA A 44 -6.64 8.46 -8.90
CA ALA A 44 -7.37 9.69 -8.62
C ALA A 44 -7.75 9.82 -7.13
N LEU A 45 -8.25 8.74 -6.53
CA LEU A 45 -8.60 8.73 -5.10
C LEU A 45 -7.39 8.99 -4.20
N ILE A 46 -6.25 8.35 -4.46
CA ILE A 46 -5.02 8.60 -3.67
C ILE A 46 -4.56 10.05 -3.83
N GLU A 47 -4.64 10.62 -5.03
CA GLU A 47 -4.25 12.02 -5.29
C GLU A 47 -5.19 12.99 -4.57
N GLU A 48 -6.49 12.72 -4.56
CA GLU A 48 -7.51 13.50 -3.86
C GLU A 48 -7.24 13.53 -2.36
N GLU A 49 -7.14 12.36 -1.72
CA GLU A 49 -6.91 12.26 -0.27
C GLU A 49 -5.53 12.82 0.15
N ALA A 50 -4.52 12.68 -0.70
CA ALA A 50 -3.21 13.30 -0.43
C ALA A 50 -3.27 14.83 -0.49
N ALA A 51 -4.11 15.41 -1.36
CA ALA A 51 -4.34 16.85 -1.42
C ALA A 51 -5.14 17.34 -0.21
N GLU A 52 -6.14 16.59 0.23
CA GLU A 52 -6.93 16.89 1.43
C GLU A 52 -6.06 16.84 2.69
N PHE A 53 -5.22 15.82 2.83
CA PHE A 53 -4.24 15.76 3.93
C PHE A 53 -3.33 17.00 3.96
N ARG A 54 -2.84 17.45 2.80
CA ARG A 54 -2.03 18.67 2.73
C ARG A 54 -2.80 19.89 3.19
N ALA A 55 -4.04 20.05 2.71
CA ALA A 55 -4.90 21.18 3.10
C ALA A 55 -5.20 21.19 4.60
N ALA A 56 -5.48 20.02 5.18
CA ALA A 56 -5.71 19.85 6.61
C ALA A 56 -4.48 20.27 7.44
N VAL A 57 -3.27 19.86 7.02
CA VAL A 57 -2.01 20.27 7.68
C VAL A 57 -1.82 21.79 7.58
N GLU A 58 -2.09 22.41 6.43
CA GLU A 58 -1.97 23.85 6.22
C GLU A 58 -2.98 24.65 7.08
N SER A 59 -4.18 24.10 7.30
CA SER A 59 -5.19 24.69 8.19
C SER A 59 -4.86 24.54 9.68
N SER A 60 -3.95 23.64 10.03
CA SER A 60 -3.58 23.28 11.42
C SER A 60 -4.79 22.72 12.22
N ASP A 61 -5.75 22.12 11.56
CA ASP A 61 -6.89 21.47 12.19
C ASP A 61 -6.60 19.98 12.42
N LEU A 62 -6.46 19.60 13.69
CA LEU A 62 -6.10 18.22 14.05
C LEU A 62 -7.24 17.23 13.74
N VAL A 63 -8.50 17.68 13.75
CA VAL A 63 -9.64 16.81 13.43
C VAL A 63 -9.63 16.50 11.93
N GLU A 64 -9.46 17.52 11.09
CA GLU A 64 -9.33 17.36 9.65
C GLU A 64 -8.08 16.54 9.26
N ILE A 65 -6.95 16.73 9.98
CA ILE A 65 -5.75 15.89 9.79
C ILE A 65 -6.04 14.42 10.09
N ALA A 66 -6.78 14.13 11.17
CA ALA A 66 -7.10 12.76 11.54
C ALA A 66 -8.04 12.08 10.53
N ASP A 67 -9.02 12.82 10.02
CA ASP A 67 -9.93 12.38 8.97
C ASP A 67 -9.16 12.06 7.69
N ALA A 68 -8.43 13.03 7.16
CA ALA A 68 -7.63 12.88 5.95
C ALA A 68 -6.58 11.75 6.02
N VAL A 69 -5.99 11.52 7.20
CA VAL A 69 -5.09 10.36 7.40
C VAL A 69 -5.85 9.04 7.31
N ALA A 70 -7.05 8.97 7.89
CA ALA A 70 -7.86 7.76 7.85
C ALA A 70 -8.34 7.45 6.42
N ASP A 71 -8.78 8.47 5.68
CA ASP A 71 -9.23 8.36 4.29
C ASP A 71 -8.08 7.97 3.36
N LEU A 72 -6.91 8.58 3.53
CA LEU A 72 -5.71 8.20 2.77
C LEU A 72 -5.31 6.73 3.02
N VAL A 73 -5.41 6.23 4.25
CA VAL A 73 -5.18 4.80 4.54
C VAL A 73 -6.25 3.95 3.87
N TRP A 74 -7.50 4.38 3.89
CA TRP A 74 -8.61 3.67 3.26
C TRP A 74 -8.39 3.49 1.76
N VAL A 75 -8.14 4.56 1.01
CA VAL A 75 -7.96 4.49 -0.45
C VAL A 75 -6.68 3.75 -0.87
N VAL A 76 -5.63 3.77 -0.04
CA VAL A 76 -4.42 2.96 -0.28
C VAL A 76 -4.72 1.46 -0.12
N LEU A 77 -5.51 1.07 0.87
CA LEU A 77 -5.96 -0.33 1.03
C LEU A 77 -6.92 -0.74 -0.09
N GLU A 78 -7.82 0.15 -0.51
CA GLU A 78 -8.70 -0.04 -1.65
C GLU A 78 -7.90 -0.30 -2.94
N ALA A 79 -6.89 0.52 -3.22
CA ALA A 79 -5.98 0.30 -4.34
C ALA A 79 -5.27 -1.06 -4.24
N ALA A 80 -4.74 -1.43 -3.08
CA ALA A 80 -4.09 -2.73 -2.90
C ALA A 80 -5.04 -3.89 -3.21
N ILE A 81 -6.30 -3.82 -2.76
CA ILE A 81 -7.31 -4.84 -3.01
C ILE A 81 -7.70 -4.86 -4.49
N THR A 82 -7.87 -3.71 -5.13
CA THR A 82 -8.19 -3.58 -6.57
C THR A 82 -7.14 -4.28 -7.44
N PHE A 83 -5.87 -4.23 -7.07
CA PHE A 83 -4.79 -4.95 -7.75
C PHE A 83 -4.56 -6.37 -7.22
N GLY A 84 -5.35 -6.85 -6.27
CA GLY A 84 -5.19 -8.16 -5.64
C GLY A 84 -3.86 -8.34 -4.88
N ILE A 85 -3.25 -7.25 -4.43
CA ILE A 85 -1.97 -7.27 -3.71
C ILE A 85 -2.18 -7.88 -2.32
N PRO A 86 -1.41 -8.92 -1.94
CA PRO A 86 -1.42 -9.48 -0.59
C PRO A 86 -0.71 -8.51 0.35
N ILE A 87 -1.42 -7.47 0.81
CA ILE A 87 -0.80 -6.31 1.47
C ILE A 87 -0.08 -6.67 2.76
N GLU A 88 -0.57 -7.65 3.52
CA GLU A 88 0.02 -8.06 4.80
C GLU A 88 1.46 -8.57 4.63
N PRO A 89 1.75 -9.61 3.82
CA PRO A 89 3.12 -10.06 3.60
C PRO A 89 3.97 -9.03 2.83
N VAL A 90 3.38 -8.24 1.93
CA VAL A 90 4.08 -7.14 1.25
C VAL A 90 4.52 -6.08 2.27
N PHE A 91 3.64 -5.68 3.19
CA PHE A 91 3.97 -4.71 4.23
C PHE A 91 5.00 -5.27 5.22
N ALA A 92 4.94 -6.56 5.55
CA ALA A 92 5.94 -7.20 6.39
C ALA A 92 7.34 -7.13 5.76
N GLU A 93 7.46 -7.34 4.45
CA GLU A 93 8.72 -7.22 3.73
C GLU A 93 9.21 -5.75 3.62
N ILE A 94 8.30 -4.80 3.40
CA ILE A 94 8.62 -3.36 3.47
C ILE A 94 9.13 -2.99 4.87
N ARG A 95 8.49 -3.51 5.93
CA ARG A 95 8.95 -3.32 7.31
C ARG A 95 10.36 -3.87 7.50
N ARG A 96 10.63 -5.12 7.06
CA ARG A 96 11.97 -5.71 7.12
C ARG A 96 13.00 -4.80 6.44
N SER A 97 12.73 -4.39 5.21
CA SER A 97 13.61 -3.51 4.44
C SER A 97 13.85 -2.17 5.15
N ASN A 98 12.79 -1.54 5.67
CA ASN A 98 12.90 -0.25 6.35
C ASN A 98 13.70 -0.35 7.66
N LEU A 99 13.59 -1.46 8.40
CA LEU A 99 14.37 -1.68 9.62
C LEU A 99 15.87 -1.67 9.32
N THR A 100 16.33 -2.20 8.18
CA THR A 100 17.75 -2.18 7.81
C THR A 100 18.33 -0.77 7.61
N LYS A 101 17.50 0.27 7.56
CA LYS A 101 17.95 1.67 7.53
C LYS A 101 18.32 2.21 8.92
N VAL A 102 17.77 1.61 9.96
CA VAL A 102 17.85 2.08 11.36
C VAL A 102 18.49 1.06 12.31
N GLU A 103 18.72 -0.16 11.88
CA GLU A 103 19.47 -1.20 12.59
C GLU A 103 20.98 -0.95 12.48
N THR A 104 21.42 0.21 12.97
CA THR A 104 22.80 0.71 12.95
C THR A 104 22.96 1.72 14.08
N ASP A 105 24.16 1.86 14.60
CA ASP A 105 24.46 2.81 15.67
C ASP A 105 24.21 4.27 15.25
N GLU A 106 24.41 4.57 13.95
CA GLU A 106 24.21 5.90 13.38
C GLU A 106 23.41 5.81 12.07
N PRO A 107 22.05 5.93 12.10
CA PRO A 107 21.25 6.02 10.90
C PRO A 107 21.63 7.21 10.03
N VAL A 108 21.74 6.99 8.72
CA VAL A 108 22.06 8.05 7.76
C VAL A 108 20.84 8.93 7.53
N VAL A 109 20.98 10.24 7.77
CA VAL A 109 19.94 11.24 7.51
C VAL A 109 20.41 12.26 6.48
N ASN A 110 19.49 12.75 5.66
CA ASN A 110 19.78 13.82 4.70
C ASN A 110 19.61 15.22 5.34
N ALA A 111 19.86 16.26 4.57
CA ALA A 111 19.83 17.65 5.03
C ALA A 111 18.46 18.12 5.58
N VAL A 112 17.36 17.41 5.26
CA VAL A 112 16.01 17.73 5.76
C VAL A 112 15.56 16.78 6.88
N GLY A 113 16.49 15.98 7.44
CA GLY A 113 16.21 15.07 8.57
C GLY A 113 15.55 13.74 8.15
N LYS A 114 15.45 13.45 6.87
CA LYS A 114 14.88 12.17 6.37
C LYS A 114 15.92 11.05 6.48
N ILE A 115 15.52 9.93 7.12
CA ILE A 115 16.33 8.69 7.12
C ILE A 115 16.43 8.16 5.68
N VAL A 116 17.66 7.95 5.23
CA VAL A 116 17.96 7.46 3.88
C VAL A 116 18.68 6.11 3.94
N LYS A 117 18.93 5.53 2.77
CA LYS A 117 19.63 4.25 2.64
C LYS A 117 21.08 4.38 3.11
N GLY A 118 21.44 3.65 4.16
CA GLY A 118 22.82 3.50 4.64
C GLY A 118 23.53 2.29 4.01
N PRO A 119 24.77 2.01 4.44
CA PRO A 119 25.57 0.90 3.90
C PRO A 119 24.95 -0.48 4.13
N ASN A 120 24.17 -0.65 5.18
CA ASN A 120 23.49 -1.90 5.54
C ASN A 120 22.10 -2.05 4.93
N PHE A 121 21.67 -1.08 4.09
CA PHE A 121 20.34 -1.13 3.50
C PHE A 121 20.15 -2.37 2.62
N SER A 122 19.11 -3.13 2.93
CA SER A 122 18.65 -4.27 2.14
C SER A 122 17.29 -3.92 1.51
N PRO A 123 17.21 -3.81 0.17
CA PRO A 123 15.97 -3.48 -0.50
C PRO A 123 14.91 -4.56 -0.29
N PRO A 124 13.61 -4.23 -0.41
CA PRO A 124 12.56 -5.23 -0.33
C PRO A 124 12.58 -6.14 -1.56
N ASP A 125 12.34 -7.43 -1.35
CA ASP A 125 12.13 -8.41 -2.42
C ASP A 125 10.67 -8.86 -2.47
N LEU A 126 9.87 -8.17 -3.26
CA LEU A 126 8.43 -8.37 -3.35
C LEU A 126 8.04 -9.45 -4.36
N LEU A 127 8.93 -9.79 -5.30
CA LEU A 127 8.59 -10.75 -6.35
C LEU A 127 8.25 -12.15 -5.82
N PRO A 128 9.00 -12.74 -4.88
CA PRO A 128 8.64 -14.04 -4.30
C PRO A 128 7.27 -14.03 -3.61
N ILE A 129 6.93 -12.91 -2.96
CA ILE A 129 5.64 -12.76 -2.28
C ILE A 129 4.50 -12.73 -3.30
N LEU A 130 4.62 -11.92 -4.34
CA LEU A 130 3.61 -11.85 -5.40
C LEU A 130 3.51 -13.18 -6.14
N ALA A 131 4.64 -13.84 -6.42
CA ALA A 131 4.67 -15.14 -7.09
C ALA A 131 3.97 -16.24 -6.28
N ALA A 132 4.12 -16.22 -4.95
CA ALA A 132 3.43 -17.17 -4.06
C ALA A 132 1.90 -17.01 -4.05
N HIS A 133 1.40 -15.83 -4.46
CA HIS A 133 -0.03 -15.51 -4.53
C HIS A 133 -0.54 -15.42 -5.98
N ALA A 134 0.33 -15.65 -6.98
CA ALA A 134 -0.05 -15.59 -8.39
C ALA A 134 -1.03 -16.71 -8.73
N ARG A 135 -1.96 -16.44 -9.65
CA ARG A 135 -2.87 -17.46 -10.18
C ARG A 135 -2.11 -18.51 -10.98
N THR A 136 -1.13 -18.09 -11.77
CA THR A 136 -0.35 -18.96 -12.67
C THR A 136 1.12 -18.54 -12.70
N SER A 137 2.00 -19.48 -13.12
CA SER A 137 3.40 -19.16 -13.41
C SER A 137 3.59 -18.24 -14.62
N GLU A 138 2.61 -18.16 -15.51
CA GLU A 138 2.62 -17.25 -16.67
C GLU A 138 2.42 -15.80 -16.22
N ASP A 139 1.56 -15.55 -15.21
CA ASP A 139 1.41 -14.21 -14.61
C ASP A 139 2.76 -13.72 -14.08
N VAL A 140 3.50 -14.57 -13.36
CA VAL A 140 4.84 -14.22 -12.85
C VAL A 140 5.83 -13.93 -13.98
N ALA A 141 5.80 -14.71 -15.06
CA ALA A 141 6.65 -14.48 -16.23
C ALA A 141 6.32 -13.15 -16.93
N ASP A 142 5.03 -12.79 -16.99
CA ASP A 142 4.61 -11.49 -17.54
C ASP A 142 5.08 -10.32 -16.67
N TRP A 143 4.96 -10.40 -15.36
CA TRP A 143 5.48 -9.36 -14.44
C TRP A 143 6.98 -9.16 -14.59
N LEU A 144 7.75 -10.26 -14.75
CA LEU A 144 9.20 -10.19 -14.96
C LEU A 144 9.56 -9.52 -16.29
N ARG A 145 8.77 -9.75 -17.34
CA ARG A 145 8.98 -9.07 -18.64
C ARG A 145 8.78 -7.56 -18.51
N ARG A 146 7.67 -7.12 -17.89
CA ARG A 146 7.33 -5.70 -17.71
C ARG A 146 8.31 -4.91 -16.83
N ARG A 147 9.11 -5.59 -15.99
CA ARG A 147 10.13 -4.94 -15.14
C ARG A 147 11.44 -4.64 -15.88
N ARG A 148 11.63 -5.17 -17.08
CA ARG A 148 12.85 -5.00 -17.87
C ARG A 148 12.76 -3.86 -18.89
N ASP A 149 11.53 -3.42 -19.19
CA ASP A 149 11.21 -2.27 -20.04
C ASP A 149 11.07 -0.98 -19.21
#